data_e80e9d51efc8b7b59d8a1c2daab70358
#
_entry.id   e80e9d51efc8b7b59d8a1c2daab70358
#
_cell.length_a   1.000
_cell.length_b   1.000
_cell.length_c   1.000
_cell.angle_alpha   90.00
_cell.angle_beta   90.00
_cell.angle_gamma   90.00
#
_symmetry.space_group_name_H-M   'P 1'
#
loop_
_entity.id
_entity.type
_entity.pdbx_description
1 polymer ?
#
loop_
_entity_poly.entity_id
_entity_poly.type
_entity_poly.pdbx_seq_one_letter_code
_entity_poly.pdbx_strand_id
1 'polypeptide(L)'
;MRKVGGGQLAVGSGRRLARPRRFPLSSRSTLPAVLCLLLLPPAAHCLLPTAIAHCLLPTASAAGAWTKQRSGSLAWLHAVYFLDERKGWAVGGKGALLSTEDGGETWRVNKRPTEDALRDVYFSDDLQGWLVCERSIYDLKEKDEPRTYLLHTADGGATWKLVNVIGKDVDARLVRALFTNDGRGWAFGEEGALYTTRDGGANWERQRVPTRNLLLGGWFLNSEQGWLVGAGATLLQTIDGGETWHAGTLINQAVATVNNEETRRVRFTATSFVDKKRGWAVGAEGRVFATQDGGRTWGPQNSNVEADLYDVKFPDALEGWAAGAGGTLIHTLDGGRHWTVTPTGTTHALERLCFIGRTRGWVVGFGGTIISYTPLASPPRPPVLKKISE
;
A
#
# COMPACT_ATOMS: atom_id res chain seq x y z
N MET A 1 -50.41 -45.39 0.84
CA MET A 1 -50.22 -46.80 0.44
C MET A 1 -48.83 -47.03 -0.06
N ARG A 2 -48.15 -48.07 0.55
CA ARG A 2 -46.85 -48.72 0.22
C ARG A 2 -45.59 -47.87 0.40
N LYS A 3 -44.83 -48.12 1.48
CA LYS A 3 -43.93 -49.17 2.03
C LYS A 3 -42.50 -48.87 1.56
N VAL A 4 -41.62 -48.39 2.45
CA VAL A 4 -40.71 -49.06 3.42
C VAL A 4 -39.81 -50.13 2.82
N GLY A 5 -38.51 -49.89 2.90
CA GLY A 5 -37.38 -50.85 2.85
C GLY A 5 -36.12 -50.03 3.07
N GLY A 6 -35.36 -50.07 4.09
CA GLY A 6 -35.03 -51.17 5.03
C GLY A 6 -33.83 -51.96 4.46
N GLY A 7 -32.58 -51.55 4.81
CA GLY A 7 -31.39 -52.25 4.41
C GLY A 7 -30.22 -51.91 5.34
N GLN A 8 -29.85 -52.89 6.15
CA GLN A 8 -28.94 -52.91 7.29
C GLN A 8 -27.46 -52.81 6.91
N LEU A 9 -26.70 -52.23 7.84
CA LEU A 9 -25.36 -52.54 8.39
C LEU A 9 -24.56 -53.68 7.79
N ALA A 10 -23.31 -53.37 7.44
CA ALA A 10 -22.21 -54.33 7.51
C ALA A 10 -20.98 -53.66 8.19
N VAL A 11 -20.63 -54.29 9.33
CA VAL A 11 -19.41 -54.08 10.12
C VAL A 11 -18.31 -54.91 9.49
N GLY A 12 -17.09 -54.41 9.40
CA GLY A 12 -15.92 -55.18 8.99
C GLY A 12 -14.62 -54.42 9.17
N SER A 13 -14.03 -54.57 10.31
CA SER A 13 -12.69 -55.02 10.72
C SER A 13 -11.47 -54.28 10.13
N GLY A 14 -10.82 -53.50 10.96
CA GLY A 14 -9.52 -53.79 11.59
C GLY A 14 -8.31 -53.90 10.66
N ARG A 15 -7.47 -52.82 10.59
CA ARG A 15 -6.02 -53.02 10.36
C ARG A 15 -5.22 -51.93 11.12
N ARG A 16 -4.62 -52.40 12.18
CA ARG A 16 -3.29 -52.31 12.78
C ARG A 16 -2.44 -51.07 12.39
N LEU A 17 -2.15 -50.31 13.43
CA LEU A 17 -1.06 -49.35 13.59
C LEU A 17 0.31 -50.01 13.31
N ALA A 18 1.11 -49.36 12.44
CA ALA A 18 2.52 -49.63 12.26
C ALA A 18 3.33 -48.60 13.04
N ARG A 19 4.16 -49.09 13.96
CA ARG A 19 5.11 -48.30 14.77
C ARG A 19 6.33 -47.89 13.94
N PRO A 20 6.97 -46.75 14.24
CA PRO A 20 8.18 -46.29 13.56
C PRO A 20 9.41 -47.09 14.01
N ARG A 21 10.22 -47.49 13.06
CA ARG A 21 11.53 -48.15 13.28
C ARG A 21 12.56 -47.12 13.72
N ARG A 22 13.17 -47.36 14.86
CA ARG A 22 14.41 -46.75 15.36
C ARG A 22 15.59 -47.30 14.55
N PHE A 23 16.48 -46.45 14.08
CA PHE A 23 17.84 -46.79 13.64
C PHE A 23 18.86 -46.35 14.71
N PRO A 24 19.93 -47.13 14.91
CA PRO A 24 20.82 -46.97 16.05
C PRO A 24 21.95 -45.99 15.80
N LEU A 25 22.37 -45.38 16.91
CA LEU A 25 23.61 -44.64 17.06
C LEU A 25 24.83 -45.56 17.00
N SER A 26 25.82 -45.25 16.20
CA SER A 26 27.21 -45.67 16.37
C SER A 26 28.06 -44.58 15.69
N SER A 27 29.08 -44.11 16.19
CA SER A 27 30.13 -44.28 17.14
C SER A 27 31.14 -43.15 16.90
N ARG A 28 31.69 -42.67 17.95
CA ARG A 28 32.78 -41.70 18.07
C ARG A 28 33.98 -42.04 17.19
N SER A 29 34.61 -41.04 16.57
CA SER A 29 36.05 -41.08 16.35
C SER A 29 36.67 -39.69 16.62
N THR A 30 37.62 -39.77 17.49
CA THR A 30 38.46 -38.76 18.11
C THR A 30 39.48 -38.16 17.15
N LEU A 31 39.83 -36.92 17.38
CA LEU A 31 41.00 -36.19 16.86
C LEU A 31 42.33 -36.93 16.98
N PRO A 32 43.38 -36.51 16.19
CA PRO A 32 44.45 -35.85 16.88
C PRO A 32 44.90 -34.51 16.23
N ALA A 33 45.24 -33.58 17.11
CA ALA A 33 46.05 -32.40 16.84
C ALA A 33 47.48 -32.82 16.43
N VAL A 34 47.97 -32.28 15.32
CA VAL A 34 49.40 -32.31 15.02
C VAL A 34 49.94 -30.90 15.06
N LEU A 35 50.69 -30.71 16.11
CA LEU A 35 51.63 -29.60 16.35
C LEU A 35 52.79 -29.71 15.38
N CYS A 36 52.99 -28.76 14.49
CA CYS A 36 54.26 -28.57 13.76
C CYS A 36 54.82 -27.20 14.09
N LEU A 37 55.83 -27.27 14.94
CA LEU A 37 56.74 -26.19 15.34
C LEU A 37 57.97 -26.21 14.47
N LEU A 38 58.49 -25.02 14.13
CA LEU A 38 59.84 -24.67 13.70
C LEU A 38 60.26 -24.91 12.21
N LEU A 39 60.54 -23.78 11.54
CA LEU A 39 61.88 -23.31 11.19
C LEU A 39 61.78 -22.01 10.40
N LEU A 40 62.27 -20.93 10.96
CA LEU A 40 62.56 -19.66 10.28
C LEU A 40 63.98 -19.74 9.68
N PRO A 41 64.22 -19.08 8.53
CA PRO A 41 65.46 -18.39 8.29
C PRO A 41 65.26 -16.88 8.03
N PRO A 42 66.29 -16.06 8.19
CA PRO A 42 66.16 -14.63 8.37
C PRO A 42 66.25 -13.81 7.06
N ALA A 43 65.62 -12.63 7.19
CA ALA A 43 65.88 -11.37 6.48
C ALA A 43 65.86 -11.31 4.94
N ALA A 44 64.73 -10.73 4.47
CA ALA A 44 64.78 -9.83 3.33
C ALA A 44 63.80 -8.68 3.61
N HIS A 45 64.33 -7.49 3.83
CA HIS A 45 63.60 -6.25 3.91
C HIS A 45 63.00 -5.94 2.54
N CYS A 46 61.69 -6.15 2.39
CA CYS A 46 60.94 -5.64 1.26
C CYS A 46 59.92 -4.65 1.81
N LEU A 47 60.16 -3.37 1.54
CA LEU A 47 59.23 -2.28 1.79
C LEU A 47 57.98 -2.48 0.91
N LEU A 48 56.92 -3.02 1.48
CA LEU A 48 55.57 -2.99 0.88
C LEU A 48 54.83 -1.77 1.42
N PRO A 49 54.28 -0.91 0.56
CA PRO A 49 53.38 0.15 1.01
C PRO A 49 52.12 -0.49 1.58
N THR A 50 51.83 -0.22 2.84
CA THR A 50 50.58 -0.54 3.49
C THR A 50 49.46 0.23 2.80
N ALA A 51 48.91 -0.34 1.73
CA ALA A 51 47.58 0.05 1.26
C ALA A 51 46.58 -0.44 2.32
N ILE A 52 46.25 0.43 3.26
CA ILE A 52 45.06 0.25 4.13
C ILE A 52 43.88 0.34 3.17
N ALA A 53 43.43 -0.82 2.69
CA ALA A 53 42.12 -0.93 2.09
C ALA A 53 41.09 -0.59 3.18
N HIS A 54 40.72 0.69 3.24
CA HIS A 54 39.51 1.08 3.93
C HIS A 54 38.38 0.37 3.19
N CYS A 55 37.97 -0.80 3.70
CA CYS A 55 36.69 -1.37 3.40
C CYS A 55 35.66 -0.35 3.89
N LEU A 56 35.27 0.55 3.00
CA LEU A 56 34.10 1.39 3.20
C LEU A 56 32.94 0.42 3.30
N LEU A 57 32.64 -0.03 4.52
CA LEU A 57 31.33 -0.55 4.83
C LEU A 57 30.34 0.47 4.26
N PRO A 58 29.37 0.07 3.44
CA PRO A 58 28.32 0.98 3.04
C PRO A 58 27.74 1.53 4.34
N THR A 59 27.98 2.80 4.60
CA THR A 59 27.30 3.50 5.68
C THR A 59 25.83 3.29 5.41
N ALA A 60 25.16 2.49 6.26
CA ALA A 60 23.72 2.38 6.24
C ALA A 60 23.20 3.81 6.18
N SER A 61 22.62 4.19 5.05
CA SER A 61 21.96 5.48 4.92
C SER A 61 21.03 5.58 6.12
N ALA A 62 21.24 6.55 6.98
CA ALA A 62 20.45 6.71 8.17
C ALA A 62 18.99 6.89 7.69
N ALA A 63 18.22 5.81 7.79
CA ALA A 63 16.82 5.83 7.43
C ALA A 63 16.13 6.85 8.34
N GLY A 64 15.25 7.68 7.78
CA GLY A 64 14.42 8.57 8.55
C GLY A 64 13.61 7.83 9.61
N ALA A 65 13.06 8.55 10.56
CA ALA A 65 12.30 7.96 11.66
C ALA A 65 10.79 8.16 11.44
N TRP A 66 10.04 7.10 11.74
CA TRP A 66 8.59 7.16 11.88
C TRP A 66 8.22 7.43 13.33
N THR A 67 7.47 8.47 13.59
CA THR A 67 7.07 8.89 14.94
C THR A 67 5.56 8.95 15.08
N LYS A 68 5.04 8.43 16.19
CA LYS A 68 3.60 8.45 16.48
C LYS A 68 3.16 9.85 16.84
N GLN A 69 2.05 10.29 16.22
CA GLN A 69 1.41 11.56 16.49
C GLN A 69 0.14 11.38 17.34
N ARG A 70 -0.25 12.43 18.06
CA ARG A 70 -1.48 12.46 18.85
C ARG A 70 -2.63 12.96 17.98
N SER A 71 -3.48 12.05 17.51
CA SER A 71 -4.63 12.39 16.67
C SER A 71 -5.80 13.03 17.44
N GLY A 72 -5.89 12.82 18.75
CA GLY A 72 -7.07 13.21 19.54
C GLY A 72 -8.32 12.39 19.22
N SER A 73 -8.22 11.31 18.46
CA SER A 73 -9.31 10.46 18.02
C SER A 73 -8.99 8.98 18.27
N LEU A 74 -10.04 8.17 18.49
CA LEU A 74 -9.95 6.71 18.51
C LEU A 74 -10.62 6.08 17.28
N ALA A 75 -11.06 6.90 16.32
CA ALA A 75 -11.72 6.41 15.12
C ALA A 75 -10.75 5.56 14.27
N TRP A 76 -11.29 4.61 13.53
CA TRP A 76 -10.56 3.96 12.48
C TRP A 76 -10.36 4.97 11.33
N LEU A 77 -9.11 5.44 11.13
CA LEU A 77 -8.77 6.37 10.07
C LEU A 77 -8.52 5.59 8.77
N HIS A 78 -9.27 5.94 7.73
CA HIS A 78 -9.25 5.23 6.44
C HIS A 78 -8.39 5.91 5.40
N ALA A 79 -8.27 7.23 5.47
CA ALA A 79 -7.48 7.99 4.51
C ALA A 79 -6.77 9.19 5.15
N VAL A 80 -5.66 9.58 4.55
CA VAL A 80 -4.89 10.78 4.86
C VAL A 80 -4.48 11.46 3.56
N TYR A 81 -4.59 12.76 3.53
CA TYR A 81 -4.20 13.61 2.41
C TYR A 81 -3.49 14.85 2.92
N PHE A 82 -2.40 15.21 2.29
CA PHE A 82 -1.67 16.44 2.54
C PHE A 82 -1.58 17.25 1.25
N LEU A 83 -1.90 18.53 1.34
CA LEU A 83 -1.78 19.46 0.24
C LEU A 83 -0.32 19.93 0.07
N ASP A 84 0.35 20.11 1.19
CA ASP A 84 1.77 20.46 1.31
C ASP A 84 2.37 19.80 2.58
N GLU A 85 3.61 20.16 2.96
CA GLU A 85 4.27 19.60 4.15
C GLU A 85 3.61 20.00 5.48
N ARG A 86 2.69 20.96 5.48
CA ARG A 86 2.07 21.52 6.68
C ARG A 86 0.58 21.20 6.78
N LYS A 87 -0.17 21.40 5.67
CA LYS A 87 -1.63 21.33 5.67
C LYS A 87 -2.12 19.96 5.22
N GLY A 88 -2.88 19.32 6.07
CA GLY A 88 -3.39 17.96 5.79
C GLY A 88 -4.65 17.60 6.54
N TRP A 89 -5.29 16.53 6.09
CA TRP A 89 -6.53 15.98 6.65
C TRP A 89 -6.41 14.47 6.80
N ALA A 90 -7.06 13.95 7.85
CA ALA A 90 -7.26 12.52 8.04
C ALA A 90 -8.74 12.25 8.32
N VAL A 91 -9.27 11.20 7.70
CA VAL A 91 -10.70 10.87 7.76
C VAL A 91 -10.94 9.41 8.10
N GLY A 92 -12.11 9.10 8.65
CA GLY A 92 -12.38 7.74 9.09
C GLY A 92 -13.84 7.44 9.47
N GLY A 93 -13.98 6.37 10.23
CA GLY A 93 -15.28 5.86 10.65
C GLY A 93 -16.09 6.86 11.48
N LYS A 94 -17.41 6.77 11.37
CA LYS A 94 -18.37 7.64 12.09
C LYS A 94 -18.13 9.14 11.84
N GLY A 95 -17.86 9.50 10.59
CA GLY A 95 -17.67 10.89 10.18
C GLY A 95 -16.43 11.57 10.76
N ALA A 96 -15.44 10.80 11.24
CA ALA A 96 -14.23 11.38 11.80
C ALA A 96 -13.49 12.20 10.73
N LEU A 97 -13.30 13.48 11.03
CA LEU A 97 -12.57 14.44 10.19
C LEU A 97 -11.57 15.20 11.06
N LEU A 98 -10.29 15.04 10.76
CA LEU A 98 -9.19 15.71 11.42
C LEU A 98 -8.45 16.59 10.43
N SER A 99 -7.89 17.69 10.91
CA SER A 99 -7.02 18.57 10.11
C SER A 99 -5.78 19.00 10.89
N THR A 100 -4.73 19.33 10.16
CA THR A 100 -3.48 19.89 10.68
C THR A 100 -3.01 21.04 9.79
N GLU A 101 -2.27 22.00 10.38
CA GLU A 101 -1.62 23.12 9.70
C GLU A 101 -0.10 23.18 10.00
N ASP A 102 0.42 22.19 10.71
CA ASP A 102 1.81 22.12 11.16
C ASP A 102 2.49 20.79 10.81
N GLY A 103 1.97 20.08 9.79
CA GLY A 103 2.50 18.79 9.34
C GLY A 103 2.17 17.64 10.28
N GLY A 104 1.13 17.81 11.11
CA GLY A 104 0.65 16.80 12.05
C GLY A 104 1.32 16.83 13.41
N GLU A 105 2.11 17.88 13.75
CA GLU A 105 2.56 18.08 15.12
C GLU A 105 1.34 18.22 16.05
N THR A 106 0.31 18.93 15.56
CA THR A 106 -1.01 18.99 16.20
C THR A 106 -2.12 18.64 15.22
N TRP A 107 -3.09 17.83 15.69
CA TRP A 107 -4.29 17.47 14.94
C TRP A 107 -5.53 18.03 15.63
N ARG A 108 -6.35 18.73 14.88
CA ARG A 108 -7.65 19.24 15.33
C ARG A 108 -8.74 18.30 14.87
N VAL A 109 -9.58 17.84 15.79
CA VAL A 109 -10.82 17.13 15.47
C VAL A 109 -11.88 18.15 15.05
N ASN A 110 -12.31 18.07 13.80
CA ASN A 110 -13.32 18.98 13.24
C ASN A 110 -14.75 18.48 13.50
N LYS A 111 -15.72 19.37 13.27
CA LYS A 111 -17.13 18.99 13.26
C LYS A 111 -17.37 17.93 12.18
N ARG A 112 -18.06 16.88 12.53
CA ARG A 112 -18.40 15.81 11.57
C ARG A 112 -19.33 16.34 10.50
N PRO A 113 -19.03 16.14 9.22
CA PRO A 113 -19.93 16.52 8.12
C PRO A 113 -21.11 15.57 8.00
N THR A 114 -20.96 14.34 8.49
CA THR A 114 -21.96 13.27 8.49
C THR A 114 -21.65 12.27 9.61
N GLU A 115 -22.57 11.39 9.97
CA GLU A 115 -22.33 10.24 10.86
C GLU A 115 -21.82 9.00 10.07
N ASP A 116 -21.85 9.04 8.75
CA ASP A 116 -21.39 7.97 7.87
C ASP A 116 -19.86 7.85 7.89
N ALA A 117 -19.34 6.71 7.45
CA ALA A 117 -17.89 6.52 7.35
C ALA A 117 -17.31 7.36 6.21
N LEU A 118 -16.23 8.10 6.49
CA LEU A 118 -15.45 8.80 5.50
C LEU A 118 -14.34 7.84 5.00
N ARG A 119 -14.42 7.44 3.73
CA ARG A 119 -13.53 6.44 3.13
C ARG A 119 -12.31 7.03 2.46
N ASP A 120 -12.45 8.20 1.87
CA ASP A 120 -11.36 8.90 1.20
C ASP A 120 -11.51 10.42 1.31
N VAL A 121 -10.39 11.14 1.18
CA VAL A 121 -10.31 12.59 1.24
C VAL A 121 -9.33 13.10 0.20
N TYR A 122 -9.70 14.17 -0.49
CA TYR A 122 -8.87 14.87 -1.46
C TYR A 122 -9.11 16.37 -1.37
N PHE A 123 -8.07 17.17 -1.52
CA PHE A 123 -8.15 18.62 -1.68
C PHE A 123 -7.33 19.04 -2.90
N SER A 124 -7.92 19.84 -3.80
CA SER A 124 -7.20 20.41 -4.94
C SER A 124 -6.41 21.67 -4.55
N ASP A 125 -6.89 22.37 -3.56
CA ASP A 125 -6.32 23.60 -3.00
C ASP A 125 -6.82 23.82 -1.56
N ASP A 126 -6.53 24.97 -0.98
CA ASP A 126 -6.91 25.32 0.39
C ASP A 126 -8.42 25.36 0.65
N LEU A 127 -9.23 25.50 -0.39
CA LEU A 127 -10.68 25.72 -0.30
C LEU A 127 -11.51 24.55 -0.83
N GLN A 128 -11.07 23.96 -1.94
CA GLN A 128 -11.83 22.91 -2.65
C GLN A 128 -11.42 21.52 -2.20
N GLY A 129 -12.38 20.74 -1.70
CA GLY A 129 -12.11 19.38 -1.24
C GLY A 129 -13.31 18.45 -1.37
N TRP A 130 -13.03 17.16 -1.39
CA TRP A 130 -14.00 16.08 -1.53
C TRP A 130 -13.81 15.00 -0.47
N LEU A 131 -14.93 14.46 -0.01
CA LEU A 131 -14.97 13.29 0.86
C LEU A 131 -15.79 12.20 0.17
N VAL A 132 -15.29 10.97 0.19
CA VAL A 132 -16.06 9.77 -0.16
C VAL A 132 -16.73 9.26 1.12
N CYS A 133 -18.05 9.24 1.13
CA CYS A 133 -18.85 8.83 2.28
C CYS A 133 -19.53 7.50 2.00
N GLU A 134 -19.55 6.61 2.99
CA GLU A 134 -20.23 5.31 2.92
C GLU A 134 -21.21 5.17 4.08
N ARG A 135 -22.50 4.99 3.75
CA ARG A 135 -23.54 4.63 4.70
C ARG A 135 -23.40 3.18 5.12
N SER A 136 -23.71 2.93 6.38
CA SER A 136 -23.90 1.57 6.84
C SER A 136 -25.14 0.97 6.16
N ILE A 137 -25.05 -0.28 5.73
CA ILE A 137 -26.20 -1.00 5.13
C ILE A 137 -27.37 -1.15 6.10
N TYR A 138 -27.11 -1.04 7.41
CA TYR A 138 -28.12 -1.10 8.46
C TYR A 138 -28.84 0.25 8.68
N ASP A 139 -28.26 1.34 8.17
CA ASP A 139 -28.77 2.71 8.33
C ASP A 139 -29.48 3.24 7.08
N LEU A 140 -29.51 2.47 5.99
CA LEU A 140 -30.27 2.78 4.79
C LEU A 140 -31.78 2.73 5.11
N LYS A 141 -32.44 3.89 5.04
CA LYS A 141 -33.83 4.05 5.39
C LYS A 141 -34.78 3.82 4.22
N GLU A 142 -34.32 4.14 3.03
CA GLU A 142 -35.09 4.05 1.79
C GLU A 142 -34.33 3.18 0.77
N LYS A 143 -35.10 2.48 -0.07
CA LYS A 143 -34.57 1.57 -1.08
C LYS A 143 -33.76 2.30 -2.16
N ASP A 144 -33.98 3.59 -2.33
CA ASP A 144 -33.37 4.42 -3.37
C ASP A 144 -32.24 5.33 -2.80
N GLU A 145 -31.86 5.17 -1.53
CA GLU A 145 -30.72 5.90 -0.96
C GLU A 145 -29.39 5.31 -1.44
N PRO A 146 -28.50 6.11 -2.04
CA PRO A 146 -27.20 5.63 -2.46
C PRO A 146 -26.35 5.25 -1.25
N ARG A 147 -25.75 4.05 -1.30
CA ARG A 147 -24.83 3.56 -0.27
C ARG A 147 -23.59 4.43 -0.16
N THR A 148 -23.11 4.97 -1.28
CA THR A 148 -21.97 5.86 -1.33
C THR A 148 -22.34 7.20 -1.98
N TYR A 149 -21.82 8.28 -1.44
CA TYR A 149 -21.99 9.63 -1.98
C TYR A 149 -20.72 10.46 -1.73
N LEU A 150 -20.58 11.57 -2.43
CA LEU A 150 -19.52 12.53 -2.18
C LEU A 150 -20.06 13.74 -1.41
N LEU A 151 -19.20 14.28 -0.55
CA LEU A 151 -19.35 15.62 -0.02
C LEU A 151 -18.28 16.52 -0.64
N HIS A 152 -18.66 17.72 -1.03
CA HIS A 152 -17.78 18.74 -1.57
C HIS A 152 -17.76 19.96 -0.66
N THR A 153 -16.58 20.51 -0.45
CA THR A 153 -16.38 21.81 0.22
C THR A 153 -15.77 22.81 -0.75
N ALA A 154 -16.14 24.09 -0.58
CA ALA A 154 -15.55 25.25 -1.28
C ALA A 154 -15.01 26.30 -0.29
N ASP A 155 -14.88 25.93 0.99
CA ASP A 155 -14.45 26.80 2.09
C ASP A 155 -13.45 26.11 3.04
N GLY A 156 -12.65 25.19 2.50
CA GLY A 156 -11.60 24.49 3.24
C GLY A 156 -12.11 23.47 4.26
N GLY A 157 -13.36 23.01 4.10
CA GLY A 157 -13.96 22.02 5.00
C GLY A 157 -14.77 22.64 6.14
N ALA A 158 -15.05 23.94 6.11
CA ALA A 158 -15.93 24.58 7.08
C ALA A 158 -17.39 24.15 6.87
N THR A 159 -17.81 24.05 5.61
CA THR A 159 -19.11 23.47 5.22
C THR A 159 -19.00 22.44 4.11
N TRP A 160 -19.93 21.49 4.08
CA TRP A 160 -19.92 20.37 3.12
C TRP A 160 -21.28 20.26 2.45
N LYS A 161 -21.29 20.07 1.13
CA LYS A 161 -22.48 19.91 0.31
C LYS A 161 -22.49 18.52 -0.34
N LEU A 162 -23.65 17.88 -0.35
CA LEU A 162 -23.86 16.59 -1.01
C LEU A 162 -23.68 16.73 -2.53
N VAL A 163 -22.89 15.82 -3.10
CA VAL A 163 -22.74 15.63 -4.56
C VAL A 163 -23.19 14.23 -4.91
N ASN A 164 -24.15 14.11 -5.78
CA ASN A 164 -24.64 12.82 -6.25
C ASN A 164 -23.80 12.33 -7.43
N VAL A 165 -23.02 11.26 -7.20
CA VAL A 165 -22.14 10.65 -8.22
C VAL A 165 -22.85 9.51 -8.94
N ILE A 166 -23.62 8.72 -8.22
CA ILE A 166 -24.08 7.40 -8.63
C ILE A 166 -25.39 7.46 -9.45
N GLY A 167 -26.09 8.59 -9.41
CA GLY A 167 -27.36 8.75 -10.11
C GLY A 167 -28.39 7.69 -9.68
N LYS A 168 -28.77 6.81 -10.61
CA LYS A 168 -29.73 5.73 -10.36
C LYS A 168 -29.07 4.40 -9.92
N ASP A 169 -27.76 4.29 -9.93
CA ASP A 169 -26.99 3.09 -9.54
C ASP A 169 -26.79 3.08 -7.99
N VAL A 170 -27.87 3.10 -7.26
CA VAL A 170 -27.88 3.31 -5.79
C VAL A 170 -27.12 2.24 -4.99
N ASP A 171 -26.93 1.05 -5.54
CA ASP A 171 -26.30 -0.08 -4.85
C ASP A 171 -24.76 -0.09 -4.99
N ALA A 172 -24.19 0.68 -5.93
CA ALA A 172 -22.75 0.68 -6.15
C ALA A 172 -21.99 1.32 -4.97
N ARG A 173 -21.12 0.52 -4.33
CA ARG A 173 -20.22 1.04 -3.32
C ARG A 173 -18.96 1.57 -3.97
N LEU A 174 -18.71 2.87 -3.84
CA LEU A 174 -17.44 3.49 -4.21
C LEU A 174 -16.46 3.38 -3.06
N VAL A 175 -15.21 3.08 -3.37
CA VAL A 175 -14.13 2.88 -2.40
C VAL A 175 -13.22 4.08 -2.34
N ARG A 176 -12.95 4.71 -3.48
CA ARG A 176 -12.03 5.84 -3.62
C ARG A 176 -12.51 6.84 -4.66
N ALA A 177 -12.04 8.08 -4.50
CA ALA A 177 -12.08 9.10 -5.52
C ALA A 177 -10.68 9.73 -5.69
N LEU A 178 -10.25 9.87 -6.94
CA LEU A 178 -8.96 10.44 -7.31
C LEU A 178 -9.21 11.61 -8.26
N PHE A 179 -8.42 12.67 -8.11
CA PHE A 179 -8.50 13.85 -8.99
C PHE A 179 -7.11 14.22 -9.49
N THR A 180 -7.07 14.84 -10.66
CA THR A 180 -5.90 15.52 -11.20
C THR A 180 -6.07 17.04 -11.11
N ASN A 181 -4.97 17.77 -11.19
CA ASN A 181 -4.97 19.23 -10.98
C ASN A 181 -5.78 20.02 -12.02
N ASP A 182 -6.15 19.39 -13.14
CA ASP A 182 -6.99 19.97 -14.21
C ASP A 182 -8.49 19.78 -13.99
N GLY A 183 -8.90 19.29 -12.81
CA GLY A 183 -10.30 19.08 -12.46
C GLY A 183 -10.91 17.77 -12.99
N ARG A 184 -10.12 16.91 -13.62
CA ARG A 184 -10.57 15.56 -13.97
C ARG A 184 -10.51 14.65 -12.75
N GLY A 185 -11.54 13.79 -12.59
CA GLY A 185 -11.62 12.88 -11.46
C GLY A 185 -12.24 11.54 -11.80
N TRP A 186 -11.93 10.52 -10.98
CA TRP A 186 -12.41 9.16 -11.10
C TRP A 186 -12.84 8.64 -9.73
N ALA A 187 -14.03 8.09 -9.66
CA ALA A 187 -14.56 7.41 -8.47
C ALA A 187 -14.87 5.97 -8.83
N PHE A 188 -14.38 5.01 -8.05
CA PHE A 188 -14.47 3.59 -8.40
C PHE A 188 -14.70 2.71 -7.18
N GLY A 189 -15.20 1.47 -7.45
CA GLY A 189 -15.55 0.55 -6.37
C GLY A 189 -16.05 -0.82 -6.80
N GLU A 190 -17.12 -1.27 -6.17
CA GLU A 190 -17.73 -2.59 -6.35
C GLU A 190 -18.28 -2.78 -7.77
N GLU A 191 -18.34 -4.06 -8.20
CA GLU A 191 -18.88 -4.49 -9.51
C GLU A 191 -18.27 -3.79 -10.72
N GLY A 192 -17.00 -3.35 -10.61
CA GLY A 192 -16.34 -2.59 -11.66
C GLY A 192 -16.96 -1.21 -11.86
N ALA A 193 -17.66 -0.67 -10.86
CA ALA A 193 -18.18 0.68 -10.93
C ALA A 193 -17.01 1.66 -11.11
N LEU A 194 -17.10 2.49 -12.15
CA LEU A 194 -16.20 3.59 -12.43
C LEU A 194 -17.01 4.78 -12.94
N TYR A 195 -16.83 5.91 -12.30
CA TYR A 195 -17.41 7.18 -12.68
C TYR A 195 -16.31 8.19 -12.92
N THR A 196 -16.47 9.05 -13.92
CA THR A 196 -15.50 10.12 -14.23
C THR A 196 -16.17 11.47 -14.22
N THR A 197 -15.41 12.48 -13.85
CA THR A 197 -15.78 13.89 -13.97
C THR A 197 -14.74 14.64 -14.78
N ARG A 198 -15.17 15.72 -15.46
CA ARG A 198 -14.31 16.64 -16.24
C ARG A 198 -14.45 18.08 -15.76
N ASP A 199 -15.26 18.32 -14.76
CA ASP A 199 -15.65 19.64 -14.25
C ASP A 199 -15.44 19.78 -12.73
N GLY A 200 -14.41 19.10 -12.22
CA GLY A 200 -14.05 19.17 -10.81
C GLY A 200 -15.03 18.47 -9.88
N GLY A 201 -15.80 17.51 -10.39
CA GLY A 201 -16.74 16.73 -9.57
C GLY A 201 -18.15 17.28 -9.52
N ALA A 202 -18.48 18.30 -10.33
CA ALA A 202 -19.85 18.83 -10.41
C ALA A 202 -20.81 17.84 -11.11
N ASN A 203 -20.33 17.19 -12.17
CA ASN A 203 -21.06 16.15 -12.89
C ASN A 203 -20.21 14.91 -13.04
N TRP A 204 -20.86 13.72 -12.99
CA TRP A 204 -20.21 12.44 -13.05
C TRP A 204 -20.89 11.55 -14.10
N GLU A 205 -20.06 10.85 -14.90
CA GLU A 205 -20.50 9.93 -15.93
C GLU A 205 -19.93 8.54 -15.67
N ARG A 206 -20.79 7.51 -15.78
CA ARG A 206 -20.38 6.12 -15.64
C ARG A 206 -19.56 5.67 -16.85
N GLN A 207 -18.37 5.13 -16.59
CA GLN A 207 -17.47 4.54 -17.59
C GLN A 207 -17.56 3.02 -17.59
N ARG A 208 -17.20 2.42 -18.72
CA ARG A 208 -17.13 0.96 -18.85
C ARG A 208 -15.71 0.48 -18.63
N VAL A 209 -15.55 -0.51 -17.79
CA VAL A 209 -14.29 -1.23 -17.57
C VAL A 209 -14.45 -2.71 -17.93
N PRO A 210 -13.39 -3.40 -18.39
CA PRO A 210 -13.45 -4.80 -18.80
C PRO A 210 -13.48 -5.78 -17.61
N THR A 211 -14.10 -5.42 -16.51
CA THR A 211 -14.22 -6.25 -15.31
C THR A 211 -15.47 -5.91 -14.51
N ARG A 212 -15.96 -6.88 -13.73
CA ARG A 212 -16.94 -6.68 -12.67
C ARG A 212 -16.33 -6.89 -11.28
N ASN A 213 -15.02 -7.06 -11.19
CA ASN A 213 -14.34 -7.20 -9.91
C ASN A 213 -14.36 -5.89 -9.14
N LEU A 214 -14.25 -5.99 -7.81
CA LEU A 214 -14.07 -4.85 -6.93
C LEU A 214 -12.76 -4.12 -7.26
N LEU A 215 -12.87 -2.84 -7.61
CA LEU A 215 -11.75 -1.92 -7.80
C LEU A 215 -11.39 -1.30 -6.45
N LEU A 216 -10.13 -1.40 -6.03
CA LEU A 216 -9.68 -1.03 -4.68
C LEU A 216 -8.68 0.11 -4.67
N GLY A 217 -7.81 0.15 -5.66
CA GLY A 217 -6.76 1.13 -5.76
C GLY A 217 -6.64 1.72 -7.15
N GLY A 218 -6.10 2.91 -7.22
CA GLY A 218 -5.84 3.58 -8.49
C GLY A 218 -4.76 4.62 -8.37
N TRP A 219 -4.20 4.98 -9.50
CA TRP A 219 -3.22 6.04 -9.65
C TRP A 219 -3.39 6.71 -11.00
N PHE A 220 -3.45 8.03 -11.01
CA PHE A 220 -3.46 8.82 -12.23
C PHE A 220 -2.25 9.75 -12.26
N LEU A 221 -1.46 9.65 -13.31
CA LEU A 221 -0.28 10.48 -13.50
C LEU A 221 -0.67 11.86 -14.04
N ASN A 222 -1.72 11.89 -14.85
CA ASN A 222 -2.35 13.07 -15.42
C ASN A 222 -3.79 12.71 -15.84
N SER A 223 -4.48 13.62 -16.54
CA SER A 223 -5.84 13.43 -17.03
C SER A 223 -6.01 12.31 -18.08
N GLU A 224 -4.92 11.84 -18.68
CA GLU A 224 -4.96 10.80 -19.73
C GLU A 224 -4.50 9.43 -19.24
N GLN A 225 -3.43 9.40 -18.43
CA GLN A 225 -2.75 8.17 -18.03
C GLN A 225 -3.10 7.77 -16.61
N GLY A 226 -3.67 6.57 -16.46
CA GLY A 226 -4.06 6.05 -15.16
C GLY A 226 -4.10 4.52 -15.10
N TRP A 227 -4.14 4.04 -13.87
CA TRP A 227 -4.17 2.61 -13.54
C TRP A 227 -5.18 2.37 -12.43
N LEU A 228 -5.89 1.25 -12.55
CA LEU A 228 -6.79 0.73 -11.52
C LEU A 228 -6.41 -0.70 -11.18
N VAL A 229 -6.50 -1.03 -9.90
CA VAL A 229 -6.21 -2.38 -9.40
C VAL A 229 -7.32 -2.85 -8.47
N GLY A 230 -7.46 -4.19 -8.34
CA GLY A 230 -8.55 -4.71 -7.52
C GLY A 230 -8.51 -6.21 -7.29
N ALA A 231 -9.66 -6.76 -6.92
CA ALA A 231 -9.86 -8.18 -6.70
C ALA A 231 -9.69 -8.98 -8.00
N GLY A 232 -9.47 -10.31 -7.88
CA GLY A 232 -9.35 -11.21 -9.02
C GLY A 232 -8.19 -10.85 -9.94
N ALA A 233 -7.05 -10.45 -9.37
CA ALA A 233 -5.85 -10.00 -10.09
C ALA A 233 -6.12 -8.86 -11.09
N THR A 234 -7.13 -8.03 -10.82
CA THR A 234 -7.45 -6.90 -11.69
C THR A 234 -6.30 -5.88 -11.70
N LEU A 235 -5.76 -5.66 -12.89
CA LEU A 235 -4.73 -4.68 -13.22
C LEU A 235 -5.14 -4.04 -14.53
N LEU A 236 -5.56 -2.78 -14.51
CA LEU A 236 -6.06 -2.05 -15.67
C LEU A 236 -5.22 -0.80 -15.90
N GLN A 237 -5.02 -0.44 -17.17
CA GLN A 237 -4.38 0.80 -17.58
C GLN A 237 -5.23 1.55 -18.59
N THR A 238 -5.16 2.86 -18.54
CA THR A 238 -5.73 3.77 -19.57
C THR A 238 -4.66 4.75 -20.02
N ILE A 239 -4.76 5.20 -21.27
CA ILE A 239 -3.92 6.27 -21.86
C ILE A 239 -4.77 7.36 -22.50
N ASP A 240 -6.09 7.32 -22.31
CA ASP A 240 -7.10 8.24 -22.85
C ASP A 240 -8.05 8.76 -21.76
N GLY A 241 -7.60 8.71 -20.49
CA GLY A 241 -8.34 9.22 -19.36
C GLY A 241 -9.52 8.35 -18.92
N GLY A 242 -9.51 7.08 -19.29
CA GLY A 242 -10.53 6.11 -18.88
C GLY A 242 -11.62 5.88 -19.92
N GLU A 243 -11.47 6.42 -21.15
CA GLU A 243 -12.40 6.08 -22.24
C GLU A 243 -12.23 4.61 -22.65
N THR A 244 -10.97 4.14 -22.68
CA THR A 244 -10.65 2.72 -22.85
C THR A 244 -9.72 2.21 -21.75
N TRP A 245 -9.88 0.93 -21.41
CA TRP A 245 -9.10 0.24 -20.41
C TRP A 245 -8.53 -1.06 -20.93
N HIS A 246 -7.23 -1.29 -20.69
CA HIS A 246 -6.51 -2.47 -21.08
C HIS A 246 -6.04 -3.24 -19.85
N ALA A 247 -6.22 -4.57 -19.86
CA ALA A 247 -5.78 -5.44 -18.78
C ALA A 247 -4.28 -5.71 -18.89
N GLY A 248 -3.59 -5.60 -17.74
CA GLY A 248 -2.21 -6.03 -17.57
C GLY A 248 -2.10 -7.53 -17.34
N THR A 249 -0.93 -8.08 -17.60
CA THR A 249 -0.62 -9.52 -17.46
C THR A 249 0.41 -9.75 -16.36
N LEU A 250 0.14 -10.70 -15.47
CA LEU A 250 1.12 -11.18 -14.48
C LEU A 250 2.12 -12.12 -15.17
N ILE A 251 3.42 -11.91 -14.96
CA ILE A 251 4.49 -12.75 -15.50
C ILE A 251 5.25 -13.47 -14.37
N ASN A 252 5.89 -14.59 -14.71
CA ASN A 252 6.74 -15.38 -13.80
C ASN A 252 6.04 -15.85 -12.51
N GLN A 253 4.77 -16.20 -12.62
CA GLN A 253 4.02 -16.80 -11.53
C GLN A 253 3.63 -18.23 -11.88
N ALA A 254 3.77 -19.14 -10.93
CA ALA A 254 3.08 -20.43 -10.97
C ALA A 254 1.54 -20.24 -11.15
N VAL A 255 1.03 -19.07 -10.78
CA VAL A 255 -0.36 -18.62 -10.94
C VAL A 255 -0.79 -18.43 -12.40
N ALA A 256 0.12 -18.10 -13.32
CA ALA A 256 -0.22 -17.92 -14.74
C ALA A 256 -0.56 -19.25 -15.45
N THR A 257 -0.19 -20.37 -14.87
CA THR A 257 -0.45 -21.73 -15.39
C THR A 257 -1.44 -22.53 -14.55
N VAL A 258 -1.85 -22.03 -13.39
CA VAL A 258 -2.72 -22.73 -12.45
C VAL A 258 -4.08 -22.06 -12.42
N ASN A 259 -5.11 -22.83 -12.76
CA ASN A 259 -6.55 -22.64 -12.59
C ASN A 259 -7.07 -21.24 -12.25
N ASN A 260 -8.11 -20.81 -12.96
CA ASN A 260 -8.92 -19.61 -12.72
C ASN A 260 -9.27 -19.31 -11.24
N GLU A 261 -9.19 -20.29 -10.34
CA GLU A 261 -9.46 -20.12 -8.90
C GLU A 261 -8.34 -19.42 -8.13
N GLU A 262 -7.06 -19.70 -8.40
CA GLU A 262 -5.96 -19.02 -7.71
C GLU A 262 -5.85 -17.56 -8.14
N THR A 263 -6.03 -17.27 -9.41
CA THR A 263 -6.09 -15.91 -9.93
C THR A 263 -7.23 -15.11 -9.29
N ARG A 264 -8.38 -15.74 -9.04
CA ARG A 264 -9.52 -15.11 -8.34
C ARG A 264 -9.22 -14.74 -6.89
N ARG A 265 -8.29 -15.42 -6.23
CA ARG A 265 -7.87 -15.11 -4.85
C ARG A 265 -6.88 -13.95 -4.77
N VAL A 266 -6.18 -13.63 -5.86
CA VAL A 266 -5.26 -12.49 -5.90
C VAL A 266 -6.07 -11.19 -5.76
N ARG A 267 -5.70 -10.39 -4.77
CA ARG A 267 -6.34 -9.10 -4.51
C ARG A 267 -5.27 -8.04 -4.40
N PHE A 268 -5.31 -7.09 -5.32
CA PHE A 268 -4.51 -5.88 -5.24
C PHE A 268 -5.31 -4.77 -4.55
N THR A 269 -4.70 -4.07 -3.62
CA THR A 269 -5.32 -3.05 -2.77
C THR A 269 -4.95 -1.64 -3.20
N ALA A 270 -3.70 -1.47 -3.67
CA ALA A 270 -3.19 -0.17 -4.10
C ALA A 270 -2.13 -0.30 -5.19
N THR A 271 -1.92 0.80 -5.89
CA THR A 271 -0.87 0.95 -6.90
C THR A 271 -0.27 2.36 -6.84
N SER A 272 1.00 2.48 -7.20
CA SER A 272 1.74 3.74 -7.28
C SER A 272 2.62 3.75 -8.51
N PHE A 273 2.62 4.86 -9.26
CA PHE A 273 3.46 5.06 -10.43
C PHE A 273 4.29 6.33 -10.29
N VAL A 274 5.54 6.26 -10.70
CA VAL A 274 6.46 7.40 -10.70
C VAL A 274 6.58 8.04 -12.08
N ASP A 275 6.26 7.29 -13.11
CA ASP A 275 6.18 7.74 -14.50
C ASP A 275 5.27 6.81 -15.32
N LYS A 276 5.16 7.07 -16.62
CA LYS A 276 4.32 6.28 -17.54
C LYS A 276 4.75 4.83 -17.75
N LYS A 277 5.91 4.42 -17.21
CA LYS A 277 6.46 3.06 -17.40
C LYS A 277 6.57 2.29 -16.10
N ARG A 278 7.01 2.96 -15.00
CA ARG A 278 7.39 2.31 -13.75
C ARG A 278 6.31 2.47 -12.70
N GLY A 279 5.83 1.33 -12.21
CA GLY A 279 4.82 1.28 -11.17
C GLY A 279 4.87 0.01 -10.34
N TRP A 280 4.20 0.06 -9.20
CA TRP A 280 4.10 -1.03 -8.24
C TRP A 280 2.65 -1.22 -7.80
N ALA A 281 2.27 -2.45 -7.55
CA ALA A 281 0.98 -2.83 -6.99
C ALA A 281 1.21 -3.74 -5.78
N VAL A 282 0.45 -3.52 -4.72
CA VAL A 282 0.51 -4.32 -3.49
C VAL A 282 -0.85 -4.92 -3.17
N GLY A 283 -0.87 -5.96 -2.33
CA GLY A 283 -2.12 -6.62 -2.01
C GLY A 283 -2.05 -7.61 -0.87
N ALA A 284 -3.03 -8.50 -0.85
CA ALA A 284 -3.16 -9.54 0.16
C ALA A 284 -1.93 -10.46 0.21
N GLU A 285 -1.68 -11.05 1.39
CA GLU A 285 -0.60 -12.02 1.62
C GLU A 285 0.80 -11.44 1.32
N GLY A 286 1.00 -10.14 1.58
CA GLY A 286 2.27 -9.46 1.37
C GLY A 286 2.69 -9.32 -0.10
N ARG A 287 1.79 -9.55 -1.05
CA ARG A 287 2.13 -9.52 -2.48
C ARG A 287 2.54 -8.13 -2.92
N VAL A 288 3.67 -8.06 -3.61
CA VAL A 288 4.18 -6.88 -4.31
C VAL A 288 4.51 -7.25 -5.74
N PHE A 289 4.06 -6.45 -6.67
CA PHE A 289 4.36 -6.58 -8.10
C PHE A 289 4.87 -5.26 -8.65
N ALA A 290 5.77 -5.34 -9.63
CA ALA A 290 6.30 -4.17 -10.32
C ALA A 290 6.14 -4.28 -11.83
N THR A 291 5.98 -3.14 -12.48
CA THR A 291 5.97 -3.00 -13.94
C THR A 291 7.04 -2.01 -14.40
N GLN A 292 7.57 -2.23 -15.61
CA GLN A 292 8.51 -1.33 -16.28
C GLN A 292 8.03 -0.92 -17.69
N ASP A 293 6.83 -1.35 -18.06
CA ASP A 293 6.23 -1.13 -19.38
C ASP A 293 4.85 -0.47 -19.32
N GLY A 294 4.57 0.21 -18.19
CA GLY A 294 3.35 0.99 -18.00
C GLY A 294 2.14 0.15 -17.60
N GLY A 295 2.37 -1.02 -17.01
CA GLY A 295 1.29 -1.89 -16.54
C GLY A 295 0.84 -2.94 -17.53
N ARG A 296 1.54 -3.11 -18.67
CA ARG A 296 1.25 -4.20 -19.60
C ARG A 296 1.63 -5.55 -19.03
N THR A 297 2.82 -5.60 -18.41
CA THR A 297 3.29 -6.78 -17.69
C THR A 297 3.73 -6.44 -16.27
N TRP A 298 3.48 -7.36 -15.35
CA TRP A 298 3.76 -7.21 -13.93
C TRP A 298 4.52 -8.42 -13.40
N GLY A 299 5.71 -8.17 -12.85
CA GLY A 299 6.56 -9.18 -12.23
C GLY A 299 6.49 -9.14 -10.70
N PRO A 300 6.55 -10.30 -10.02
CA PRO A 300 6.52 -10.35 -8.56
C PRO A 300 7.81 -9.83 -7.95
N GLN A 301 7.69 -9.21 -6.77
CA GLN A 301 8.79 -8.84 -5.89
C GLN A 301 8.63 -9.51 -4.54
N ASN A 302 9.73 -9.86 -3.88
CA ASN A 302 9.69 -10.44 -2.55
C ASN A 302 9.60 -9.31 -1.50
N SER A 303 8.45 -9.21 -0.83
CA SER A 303 8.21 -8.22 0.22
C SER A 303 8.81 -8.60 1.58
N ASN A 304 9.16 -9.88 1.79
CA ASN A 304 9.58 -10.47 3.06
C ASN A 304 8.52 -10.39 4.19
N VAL A 305 7.24 -10.20 3.84
CA VAL A 305 6.11 -10.21 4.78
C VAL A 305 4.95 -11.02 4.19
N GLU A 306 4.11 -11.59 5.08
CA GLU A 306 2.87 -12.29 4.72
C GLU A 306 1.62 -11.48 5.04
N ALA A 307 1.79 -10.37 5.77
CA ALA A 307 0.68 -9.49 6.14
C ALA A 307 0.08 -8.80 4.91
N ASP A 308 -1.24 -8.66 4.88
CA ASP A 308 -1.93 -7.88 3.85
C ASP A 308 -1.37 -6.46 3.80
N LEU A 309 -0.99 -6.01 2.60
CA LEU A 309 -0.58 -4.64 2.33
C LEU A 309 -1.77 -3.85 1.78
N TYR A 310 -2.03 -2.68 2.35
CA TYR A 310 -3.22 -1.88 2.04
C TYR A 310 -2.92 -0.67 1.17
N ASP A 311 -1.73 -0.08 1.29
CA ASP A 311 -1.31 1.04 0.42
C ASP A 311 0.17 0.98 0.10
N VAL A 312 0.55 1.61 -1.02
CA VAL A 312 1.92 1.73 -1.50
C VAL A 312 2.16 3.11 -2.09
N LYS A 313 3.32 3.70 -1.77
CA LYS A 313 3.76 4.98 -2.31
C LYS A 313 5.23 4.93 -2.70
N PHE A 314 5.51 5.40 -3.88
CA PHE A 314 6.86 5.61 -4.39
C PHE A 314 7.05 7.11 -4.66
N PRO A 315 7.79 7.85 -3.79
CA PRO A 315 8.16 9.23 -4.05
C PRO A 315 9.08 9.39 -5.25
N ASP A 316 9.88 8.37 -5.54
CA ASP A 316 10.69 8.26 -6.75
C ASP A 316 10.85 6.79 -7.19
N ALA A 317 11.67 6.55 -8.22
CA ALA A 317 11.83 5.23 -8.81
C ALA A 317 12.61 4.21 -7.95
N LEU A 318 13.27 4.65 -6.91
CA LEU A 318 14.12 3.82 -6.05
C LEU A 318 13.52 3.67 -4.66
N GLU A 319 13.01 4.76 -4.08
CA GLU A 319 12.46 4.76 -2.74
C GLU A 319 10.95 4.49 -2.76
N GLY A 320 10.55 3.49 -1.97
CA GLY A 320 9.15 3.10 -1.87
C GLY A 320 8.78 2.59 -0.48
N TRP A 321 7.52 2.78 -0.12
CA TRP A 321 6.93 2.39 1.14
C TRP A 321 5.62 1.65 0.91
N ALA A 322 5.38 0.57 1.67
CA ALA A 322 4.07 -0.08 1.70
C ALA A 322 3.63 -0.36 3.13
N ALA A 323 2.36 -0.12 3.40
CA ALA A 323 1.75 -0.23 4.72
C ALA A 323 0.62 -1.25 4.72
N GLY A 324 0.35 -1.88 5.88
CA GLY A 324 -0.66 -2.92 5.93
C GLY A 324 -1.09 -3.39 7.32
N ALA A 325 -1.57 -4.61 7.37
CA ALA A 325 -2.09 -5.25 8.57
C ALA A 325 -1.04 -5.38 9.68
N GLY A 326 -1.49 -5.40 10.93
CA GLY A 326 -0.65 -5.67 12.08
C GLY A 326 0.45 -4.63 12.32
N GLY A 327 0.29 -3.40 11.84
CA GLY A 327 1.30 -2.35 11.93
C GLY A 327 2.45 -2.53 10.95
N THR A 328 2.29 -3.39 9.95
CA THR A 328 3.31 -3.65 8.92
C THR A 328 3.60 -2.39 8.12
N LEU A 329 4.88 -2.06 8.05
CA LEU A 329 5.42 -1.03 7.17
C LEU A 329 6.73 -1.55 6.59
N ILE A 330 6.82 -1.60 5.27
CA ILE A 330 8.02 -2.04 4.56
C ILE A 330 8.58 -0.92 3.68
N HIS A 331 9.88 -0.91 3.50
CA HIS A 331 10.63 0.13 2.80
C HIS A 331 11.62 -0.48 1.82
N THR A 332 11.78 0.16 0.69
CA THR A 332 12.80 -0.14 -0.32
C THR A 332 13.56 1.11 -0.72
N LEU A 333 14.83 0.95 -1.08
CA LEU A 333 15.71 2.00 -1.63
C LEU A 333 16.26 1.64 -3.02
N ASP A 334 15.77 0.57 -3.62
CA ASP A 334 16.27 0.03 -4.89
C ASP A 334 15.14 -0.35 -5.88
N GLY A 335 13.97 0.28 -5.73
CA GLY A 335 12.80 0.06 -6.59
C GLY A 335 12.10 -1.26 -6.32
N GLY A 336 12.21 -1.75 -5.08
CA GLY A 336 11.54 -2.98 -4.65
C GLY A 336 12.30 -4.26 -4.93
N ARG A 337 13.58 -4.19 -5.33
CA ARG A 337 14.42 -5.40 -5.43
C ARG A 337 14.65 -6.02 -4.06
N HIS A 338 14.78 -5.18 -3.03
CA HIS A 338 14.84 -5.57 -1.63
C HIS A 338 13.88 -4.71 -0.81
N TRP A 339 13.04 -5.37 -0.01
CA TRP A 339 12.15 -4.75 0.94
C TRP A 339 12.57 -5.10 2.36
N THR A 340 12.57 -4.11 3.25
CA THR A 340 12.91 -4.25 4.67
C THR A 340 11.75 -3.80 5.54
N VAL A 341 11.51 -4.52 6.63
CA VAL A 341 10.48 -4.13 7.61
C VAL A 341 10.99 -2.95 8.43
N THR A 342 10.14 -1.93 8.55
CA THR A 342 10.40 -0.72 9.33
C THR A 342 9.55 -0.75 10.61
N PRO A 343 10.16 -0.59 11.80
CA PRO A 343 9.41 -0.53 13.05
C PRO A 343 8.48 0.69 13.09
N THR A 344 7.22 0.47 13.45
CA THR A 344 6.17 1.52 13.54
C THR A 344 5.75 1.83 14.98
N GLY A 345 6.15 1.00 15.93
CA GLY A 345 5.73 1.12 17.33
C GLY A 345 4.23 0.86 17.55
N THR A 346 3.53 0.25 16.58
CA THR A 346 2.12 -0.11 16.67
C THR A 346 1.86 -1.47 16.04
N THR A 347 0.83 -2.16 16.54
CA THR A 347 0.25 -3.37 15.94
C THR A 347 -1.08 -3.08 15.25
N HIS A 348 -1.50 -1.83 15.22
CA HIS A 348 -2.72 -1.41 14.53
C HIS A 348 -2.52 -1.48 13.01
N ALA A 349 -3.56 -1.89 12.29
CA ALA A 349 -3.57 -1.84 10.84
C ALA A 349 -3.30 -0.41 10.35
N LEU A 350 -2.44 -0.28 9.33
CA LEU A 350 -2.06 0.95 8.67
C LEU A 350 -2.69 0.98 7.28
N GLU A 351 -3.65 1.90 7.08
CA GLU A 351 -4.59 1.87 5.94
C GLU A 351 -4.10 2.68 4.73
N ARG A 352 -3.52 3.86 4.98
CA ARG A 352 -3.21 4.82 3.92
C ARG A 352 -1.93 5.57 4.17
N LEU A 353 -1.11 5.66 3.13
CA LEU A 353 0.12 6.45 3.06
C LEU A 353 -0.11 7.74 2.26
N CYS A 354 0.49 8.82 2.72
CA CYS A 354 0.63 10.07 1.96
C CYS A 354 2.06 10.56 2.06
N PHE A 355 2.63 11.00 0.95
CA PHE A 355 3.98 11.57 0.89
C PHE A 355 3.97 12.90 0.15
N ILE A 356 4.68 13.89 0.68
CA ILE A 356 5.04 15.13 -0.01
C ILE A 356 6.53 15.04 -0.33
N GLY A 357 6.82 14.81 -1.60
CA GLY A 357 8.17 14.53 -2.05
C GLY A 357 8.78 13.32 -1.34
N ARG A 358 10.08 13.43 -0.99
CA ARG A 358 10.84 12.40 -0.24
C ARG A 358 11.06 12.78 1.23
N THR A 359 10.62 13.97 1.60
CA THR A 359 10.99 14.60 2.88
C THR A 359 9.97 14.39 3.97
N ARG A 360 8.71 14.23 3.61
CA ARG A 360 7.62 14.09 4.58
C ARG A 360 6.67 12.98 4.18
N GLY A 361 6.29 12.15 5.14
CA GLY A 361 5.34 11.08 4.93
C GLY A 361 4.44 10.88 6.15
N TRP A 362 3.23 10.40 5.90
CA TRP A 362 2.27 10.08 6.94
C TRP A 362 1.58 8.78 6.60
N VAL A 363 1.24 8.02 7.63
CA VAL A 363 0.37 6.86 7.51
C VAL A 363 -0.66 6.88 8.63
N VAL A 364 -1.89 6.53 8.29
CA VAL A 364 -3.01 6.47 9.23
C VAL A 364 -3.60 5.08 9.29
N GLY A 365 -4.33 4.79 10.38
CA GLY A 365 -4.93 3.48 10.54
C GLY A 365 -5.88 3.34 11.72
N PHE A 366 -6.04 2.11 12.18
CA PHE A 366 -6.97 1.73 13.22
C PHE A 366 -6.69 2.45 14.55
N GLY A 367 -7.76 2.75 15.31
CA GLY A 367 -7.67 3.31 16.66
C GLY A 367 -7.08 4.72 16.71
N GLY A 368 -7.30 5.53 15.68
CA GLY A 368 -6.79 6.90 15.57
C GLY A 368 -5.28 6.96 15.37
N THR A 369 -4.67 5.87 14.92
CA THR A 369 -3.24 5.81 14.66
C THR A 369 -2.86 6.77 13.55
N ILE A 370 -1.92 7.66 13.83
CA ILE A 370 -1.19 8.48 12.87
C ILE A 370 0.28 8.38 13.20
N ILE A 371 1.12 8.06 12.22
CA ILE A 371 2.58 8.14 12.33
C ILE A 371 3.13 8.97 11.17
N SER A 372 4.14 9.78 11.45
CA SER A 372 4.78 10.64 10.45
C SER A 372 6.24 10.25 10.25
N TYR A 373 6.69 10.36 9.02
CA TYR A 373 8.07 10.18 8.59
C TYR A 373 8.77 11.51 8.46
N THR A 374 9.96 11.58 9.03
CA THR A 374 10.89 12.68 8.82
C THR A 374 12.25 12.07 8.52
N PRO A 375 12.89 12.39 7.38
CA PRO A 375 14.24 11.94 7.11
C PRO A 375 15.18 12.50 8.18
N LEU A 376 16.18 11.73 8.57
CA LEU A 376 17.25 12.25 9.41
C LEU A 376 17.96 13.37 8.63
N ALA A 377 18.24 14.49 9.31
CA ALA A 377 19.00 15.58 8.73
C ALA A 377 20.32 15.02 8.17
N SER A 378 20.58 15.28 6.89
CA SER A 378 21.87 14.92 6.30
C SER A 378 22.98 15.52 7.17
N PRO A 379 24.03 14.78 7.50
CA PRO A 379 25.15 15.34 8.25
C PRO A 379 25.63 16.59 7.50
N PRO A 380 26.00 17.68 8.23
CA PRO A 380 26.47 18.90 7.59
C PRO A 380 27.60 18.55 6.63
N ARG A 381 27.52 19.04 5.39
CA ARG A 381 28.61 18.84 4.42
C ARG A 381 29.91 19.28 5.06
N PRO A 382 30.95 18.45 5.01
CA PRO A 382 32.26 18.87 5.50
C PRO A 382 32.64 20.20 4.80
N PRO A 383 33.24 21.15 5.52
CA PRO A 383 33.60 22.44 4.94
C PRO A 383 34.49 22.18 3.74
N VAL A 384 34.13 22.79 2.61
CA VAL A 384 34.97 22.77 1.39
C VAL A 384 36.25 23.47 1.76
N LEU A 385 37.32 22.69 1.95
CA LEU A 385 38.68 23.25 2.09
C LEU A 385 38.98 24.06 0.84
N LYS A 386 38.98 25.40 0.96
CA LYS A 386 39.48 26.25 -0.09
C LYS A 386 40.94 25.87 -0.32
N LYS A 387 41.28 25.39 -1.51
CA LYS A 387 42.66 25.27 -1.93
C LYS A 387 43.30 26.63 -1.78
N ILE A 388 44.25 26.74 -0.87
CA ILE A 388 45.15 27.89 -0.81
C ILE A 388 46.00 27.76 -2.06
N SER A 389 45.79 28.68 -3.02
CA SER A 389 46.67 28.84 -4.14
C SER A 389 47.96 29.49 -3.65
N GLU A 390 49.06 28.77 -3.68
CA GLU A 390 50.41 29.34 -3.67
C GLU A 390 50.72 30.06 -4.96
#